data_8df2292c7ea88e0ce2233ae3e9538e83
#
_entry.id   8df2292c7ea88e0ce2233ae3e9538e83
#
_cell.length_a   1.000
_cell.length_b   1.000
_cell.length_c   1.000
_cell.angle_alpha   90.00
_cell.angle_beta   90.00
_cell.angle_gamma   90.00
#
_symmetry.space_group_name_H-M   'P 1'
#
loop_
_entity.id
_entity.type
_entity.pdbx_description
1 polymer ?
#
loop_
_entity_poly.entity_id
_entity_poly.type
_entity_poly.pdbx_seq_one_letter_code
_entity_poly.pdbx_strand_id
1 'polypeptide(L)' 'MAEYVYYRELFEIFKAYTTPKLIRVLESQGIEYLTDAKGKPFTTRSAIEGVLVKSES' A
#
# COMPACT_ATOMS: atom_id res chain seq x y z
N MET A 1 -0.84 17.33 -7.30
CA MET A 1 -0.93 17.12 -5.86
C MET A 1 -0.84 15.62 -5.56
N ALA A 2 0.04 15.24 -4.67
CA ALA A 2 0.18 13.83 -4.34
C ALA A 2 -1.00 13.38 -3.46
N GLU A 3 -1.60 12.30 -3.83
CA GLU A 3 -2.64 11.68 -3.02
C GLU A 3 -2.04 10.52 -2.26
N TYR A 4 -2.24 10.51 -0.96
CA TYR A 4 -1.75 9.43 -0.12
C TYR A 4 -2.87 8.46 0.20
N VAL A 5 -2.52 7.18 0.23
CA VAL A 5 -3.44 6.12 0.60
C VAL A 5 -2.95 5.60 1.95
N TYR A 6 -3.74 5.78 2.97
CA TYR A 6 -3.35 5.42 4.33
C TYR A 6 -3.72 3.99 4.65
N TYR A 7 -3.22 3.50 5.77
CA TYR A 7 -3.31 2.09 6.10
C TYR A 7 -4.75 1.54 6.11
N ARG A 8 -5.72 2.36 6.47
CA ARG A 8 -7.11 1.91 6.48
C ARG A 8 -7.60 1.53 5.09
N GLU A 9 -7.28 2.35 4.11
CA GLU A 9 -7.63 2.04 2.73
C GLU A 9 -6.84 0.86 2.22
N LEU A 10 -5.56 0.79 2.60
CA LEU A 10 -4.72 -0.33 2.18
C LEU A 10 -5.24 -1.65 2.72
N PHE A 11 -5.75 -1.66 3.94
CA PHE A 11 -6.36 -2.86 4.50
C PHE A 11 -7.49 -3.37 3.59
N GLU A 12 -8.33 -2.44 3.13
CA GLU A 12 -9.45 -2.80 2.27
C GLU A 12 -8.99 -3.23 0.89
N ILE A 13 -8.05 -2.49 0.31
CA ILE A 13 -7.57 -2.76 -1.05
C ILE A 13 -6.92 -4.13 -1.13
N PHE A 14 -6.08 -4.47 -0.17
CA PHE A 14 -5.32 -5.70 -0.21
C PHE A 14 -5.88 -6.80 0.67
N LYS A 15 -6.99 -6.53 1.37
CA LYS A 15 -7.60 -7.50 2.28
C LYS A 15 -6.63 -7.99 3.34
N ALA A 16 -5.76 -7.11 3.78
CA ALA A 16 -4.78 -7.40 4.82
C ALA A 16 -5.10 -6.52 6.01
N TYR A 17 -5.60 -7.12 7.08
CA TYR A 17 -6.19 -6.37 8.18
C TYR A 17 -5.28 -6.23 9.39
N THR A 18 -4.01 -6.57 9.25
CA THR A 18 -3.01 -6.29 10.29
C THR A 18 -1.83 -5.58 9.64
N THR A 19 -1.12 -4.77 10.43
CA THR A 19 0.03 -4.03 9.92
C THR A 19 1.12 -4.96 9.36
N PRO A 20 1.53 -6.02 10.07
CA PRO A 20 2.56 -6.91 9.53
C PRO A 20 2.14 -7.57 8.22
N LYS A 21 0.89 -7.98 8.09
CA LYS A 21 0.41 -8.59 6.86
C LYS A 21 0.38 -7.58 5.73
N LEU A 22 -0.06 -6.35 6.03
CA LEU A 22 -0.11 -5.32 5.01
C LEU A 22 1.29 -4.99 4.49
N ILE A 23 2.26 -4.86 5.38
CA ILE A 23 3.63 -4.59 4.98
C ILE A 23 4.17 -5.71 4.10
N ARG A 24 3.88 -6.95 4.46
CA ARG A 24 4.31 -8.10 3.67
C ARG A 24 3.72 -8.07 2.26
N VAL A 25 2.43 -7.72 2.16
CA VAL A 25 1.79 -7.61 0.85
C VAL A 25 2.41 -6.49 0.04
N LEU A 26 2.63 -5.33 0.64
CA LEU A 26 3.23 -4.21 -0.08
C LEU A 26 4.61 -4.58 -0.60
N GLU A 27 5.40 -5.25 0.21
CA GLU A 27 6.73 -5.67 -0.20
C GLU A 27 6.68 -6.72 -1.30
N SER A 28 5.76 -7.67 -1.20
CA SER A 28 5.66 -8.72 -2.21
C SER A 28 5.19 -8.17 -3.55
N GLN A 29 4.42 -7.10 -3.54
CA GLN A 29 3.95 -6.45 -4.76
C GLN A 29 4.95 -5.43 -5.31
N GLY A 30 6.02 -5.17 -4.59
CA GLY A 30 7.01 -4.19 -5.00
C GLY A 30 6.52 -2.76 -4.87
N ILE A 31 5.57 -2.52 -3.98
CA ILE A 31 5.03 -1.17 -3.78
C ILE A 31 5.89 -0.43 -2.76
N GLU A 32 6.36 0.74 -3.12
CA GLU A 32 7.07 1.59 -2.17
C GLU A 32 6.09 2.17 -1.17
N TYR A 33 6.44 2.12 0.09
CA TYR A 33 5.59 2.66 1.14
C TYR A 33 6.43 3.36 2.19
N LEU A 34 5.76 4.24 2.94
CA LEU A 34 6.39 4.94 4.05
C LEU A 34 5.62 4.57 5.31
N THR A 35 6.23 4.81 6.46
CA THR A 35 5.55 4.58 7.72
C THR A 35 5.40 5.92 8.46
N ASP A 36 4.28 6.07 9.14
CA ASP A 36 4.04 7.28 9.92
C ASP A 36 4.65 7.15 11.31
N ALA A 37 4.40 8.15 12.16
CA ALA A 37 4.98 8.17 13.50
C ALA A 37 4.52 6.98 14.35
N LYS A 38 3.39 6.38 14.01
CA LYS A 38 2.85 5.24 14.74
C LYS A 38 3.27 3.90 14.11
N GLY A 39 4.10 3.94 13.09
CA GLY A 39 4.54 2.72 12.41
C GLY A 39 3.53 2.15 11.43
N LYS A 40 2.50 2.90 11.10
CA LYS A 40 1.49 2.43 10.14
C LYS A 40 1.94 2.76 8.72
N PRO A 41 1.84 1.81 7.77
CA PRO A 41 2.27 2.07 6.41
C PRO A 41 1.29 2.94 5.64
N PHE A 42 1.82 3.72 4.73
CA PHE A 42 1.01 4.47 3.77
C PHE A 42 1.81 4.62 2.48
N THR A 43 1.12 4.84 1.38
CA THR A 43 1.77 4.97 0.09
C THR A 43 1.03 6.00 -0.75
N THR A 44 1.43 6.18 -1.99
CA THR A 44 0.74 7.09 -2.89
C THR A 44 -0.17 6.29 -3.80
N ARG A 45 -1.20 6.95 -4.31
CA ARG A 45 -2.11 6.32 -5.25
C ARG A 45 -1.37 5.89 -6.52
N SER A 46 -0.41 6.68 -6.97
CA SER A 46 0.34 6.33 -8.19
C SER A 46 1.14 5.05 -8.01
N ALA A 47 1.68 4.81 -6.81
CA ALA A 47 2.43 3.58 -6.57
C ALA A 47 1.52 2.36 -6.69
N ILE A 48 0.29 2.47 -6.17
CA ILE A 48 -0.67 1.38 -6.24
C ILE A 48 -1.15 1.18 -7.68
N GLU A 49 -1.48 2.26 -8.36
CA GLU A 49 -1.97 2.17 -9.74
C GLU A 49 -0.94 1.57 -10.68
N GLY A 50 0.32 1.90 -10.47
CA GLY A 50 1.38 1.33 -11.27
C GLY A 50 1.44 -0.18 -11.18
N VAL A 51 1.25 -0.71 -9.97
CA VAL A 51 1.26 -2.16 -9.76
C VAL A 51 0.01 -2.81 -10.33
N LEU A 52 -1.16 -2.19 -10.14
CA LEU A 52 -2.40 -2.74 -10.67
C LEU A 52 -2.39 -2.81 -12.19
N VAL A 53 -1.87 -1.77 -12.83
CA VAL A 53 -1.75 -1.77 -14.29
C VAL A 53 -0.83 -2.90 -14.75
N LYS A 54 0.28 -3.11 -14.08
CA LYS A 54 1.20 -4.18 -14.42
C LYS A 54 0.56 -5.55 -14.26
N SER A 55 -0.25 -5.73 -13.23
CA SER A 55 -0.86 -7.05 -13.03
C SER A 55 -1.93 -7.35 -14.06
N GLU A 56 -2.47 -6.37 -14.74
CA GLU A 56 -3.45 -6.59 -15.79
C GLU A 56 -2.81 -6.93 -17.12
N SER A 57 -1.59 -6.59 -17.30
CA SER A 57 -0.91 -6.92 -18.56
C SER A 57 -0.16 -8.23 -18.45
#